data_537c6f3ce44f50026ea3ed973a54f9c6
#
_entry.id   537c6f3ce44f50026ea3ed973a54f9c6
#
_cell.length_a   1.000
_cell.length_b   1.000
_cell.length_c   1.000
_cell.angle_alpha   90.00
_cell.angle_beta   90.00
_cell.angle_gamma   90.00
#
_symmetry.space_group_name_H-M   'P 1'
#
loop_
_entity.id
_entity.type
_entity.pdbx_description
1 polymer ?
#
loop_
_entity_poly.entity_id
_entity_poly.type
_entity_poly.pdbx_seq_one_letter_code
_entity_poly.pdbx_strand_id
1 'polypeptide(L)'
;MMPNNQADLPKKPIVAIIGAGPAGLMVADYLRQFDVTIQVFEQKPSPARKLLMAGKSGLNISHAEPVDTFVTRYQPDDWLTPHIQDFNAAHIRDFMTRLGIESFVGSTGRIFPTMMKASPLLRAWLQALQQDGVTFFYRHSCDDIDGKQATFSVAHESGNLTVSQSFDAIVLATGAMSWSRLGSDGKWQAWLSDTELTPFYASNVGICRPLSQPWSAHLHRDFGKALKRVKAQVTLPDGKIEQGFGDIILTQYGMESGLIYRLNRAMREQLNHTGKVSLQLDLLPDVSDEKLLSSLKNPKKQSLANLWRKAGLDPVKIALLRE
;
A
#
# COMPACT_ATOMS: atom_id res chain seq x y z
N MET A 1 20.54 15.24 61.73
CA MET A 1 19.84 15.42 60.41
C MET A 1 20.83 15.09 59.31
N MET A 2 20.69 13.92 58.67
CA MET A 2 21.49 13.64 57.50
C MET A 2 20.78 14.27 56.28
N PRO A 3 21.51 14.89 55.31
CA PRO A 3 20.93 15.41 54.12
C PRO A 3 20.45 14.24 53.24
N ASN A 4 19.17 14.32 52.86
CA ASN A 4 18.52 13.36 51.97
C ASN A 4 19.03 13.66 50.55
N ASN A 5 20.14 13.06 50.16
CA ASN A 5 20.76 13.17 48.81
C ASN A 5 20.06 12.18 47.90
N GLN A 6 18.77 12.41 47.54
CA GLN A 6 18.19 11.83 46.37
C GLN A 6 18.86 12.49 45.17
N ALA A 7 19.92 11.89 44.64
CA ALA A 7 20.44 12.25 43.36
C ALA A 7 19.30 12.09 42.37
N ASP A 8 18.85 13.20 41.73
CA ASP A 8 17.94 13.17 40.61
C ASP A 8 18.55 12.29 39.54
N LEU A 9 17.99 11.10 39.36
CA LEU A 9 18.36 10.25 38.24
C LEU A 9 18.08 11.03 36.95
N PRO A 10 18.99 11.05 35.99
CA PRO A 10 18.79 11.79 34.74
C PRO A 10 17.47 11.35 34.11
N LYS A 11 16.60 12.31 33.87
CA LYS A 11 15.28 12.06 33.26
C LYS A 11 15.50 11.45 31.87
N LYS A 12 14.92 10.26 31.64
CA LYS A 12 15.00 9.60 30.34
C LYS A 12 14.43 10.50 29.23
N PRO A 13 15.11 10.63 28.10
CA PRO A 13 14.58 11.36 26.95
C PRO A 13 13.21 10.84 26.54
N ILE A 14 12.28 11.74 26.22
CA ILE A 14 10.93 11.41 25.77
C ILE A 14 10.87 11.55 24.24
N VAL A 15 10.59 10.45 23.56
CA VAL A 15 10.41 10.41 22.10
C VAL A 15 8.93 10.27 21.79
N ALA A 16 8.38 11.24 21.05
CA ALA A 16 7.04 11.17 20.49
C ALA A 16 7.06 10.55 19.10
N ILE A 17 6.17 9.60 18.86
CA ILE A 17 5.94 9.02 17.53
C ILE A 17 4.54 9.40 17.10
N ILE A 18 4.42 10.19 16.02
CA ILE A 18 3.15 10.67 15.49
C ILE A 18 2.66 9.71 14.42
N GLY A 19 1.66 8.88 14.76
CA GLY A 19 1.08 7.85 13.92
C GLY A 19 1.43 6.43 14.38
N ALA A 20 0.40 5.65 14.76
CA ALA A 20 0.52 4.23 15.12
C ALA A 20 0.28 3.30 13.93
N GLY A 21 0.73 3.69 12.74
CA GLY A 21 0.82 2.82 11.57
C GLY A 21 2.01 1.88 11.64
N PRO A 22 2.21 0.98 10.64
CA PRO A 22 3.36 0.05 10.64
C PRO A 22 4.72 0.75 10.81
N ALA A 23 4.90 1.92 10.19
CA ALA A 23 6.14 2.70 10.34
C ALA A 23 6.36 3.14 11.78
N GLY A 24 5.34 3.75 12.43
CA GLY A 24 5.47 4.19 13.82
C GLY A 24 5.63 3.04 14.81
N LEU A 25 4.95 1.92 14.59
CA LEU A 25 5.12 0.72 15.40
C LEU A 25 6.53 0.13 15.25
N MET A 26 7.12 0.17 14.04
CA MET A 26 8.48 -0.30 13.79
C MET A 26 9.53 0.62 14.45
N VAL A 27 9.30 1.94 14.42
CA VAL A 27 10.14 2.90 15.16
C VAL A 27 10.07 2.62 16.66
N ALA A 28 8.88 2.38 17.21
CA ALA A 28 8.72 2.02 18.62
C ALA A 28 9.45 0.69 18.95
N ASP A 29 9.35 -0.31 18.07
CA ASP A 29 10.05 -1.61 18.22
C ASP A 29 11.56 -1.43 18.20
N TYR A 30 12.08 -0.56 17.36
CA TYR A 30 13.50 -0.25 17.32
C TYR A 30 13.96 0.53 18.56
N LEU A 31 13.20 1.53 18.98
CA LEU A 31 13.58 2.43 20.08
C LEU A 31 13.53 1.76 21.47
N ARG A 32 12.72 0.72 21.68
CA ARG A 32 12.62 0.05 22.99
C ARG A 32 13.91 -0.62 23.50
N GLN A 33 14.93 -0.78 22.62
CA GLN A 33 16.25 -1.25 23.02
C GLN A 33 17.13 -0.16 23.68
N PHE A 34 16.70 1.10 23.64
CA PHE A 34 17.41 2.23 24.20
C PHE A 34 16.74 2.75 25.47
N ASP A 35 17.49 3.47 26.28
CA ASP A 35 16.99 4.05 27.54
C ASP A 35 16.20 5.36 27.30
N VAL A 36 15.06 5.24 26.64
CA VAL A 36 14.18 6.36 26.29
C VAL A 36 12.72 6.06 26.67
N THR A 37 11.94 7.10 26.92
CA THR A 37 10.49 6.98 27.10
C THR A 37 9.81 7.14 25.75
N ILE A 38 9.04 6.13 25.32
CA ILE A 38 8.39 6.11 24.00
C ILE A 38 6.89 6.39 24.16
N GLN A 39 6.42 7.43 23.47
CA GLN A 39 5.00 7.82 23.44
C GLN A 39 4.52 7.82 21.99
N VAL A 40 3.50 7.01 21.69
CA VAL A 40 2.91 6.87 20.36
C VAL A 40 1.54 7.52 20.34
N PHE A 41 1.36 8.51 19.44
CA PHE A 41 0.11 9.25 19.29
C PHE A 41 -0.61 8.84 18.03
N GLU A 42 -1.90 8.50 18.15
CA GLU A 42 -2.75 8.05 17.05
C GLU A 42 -4.07 8.80 17.04
N GLN A 43 -4.39 9.44 15.90
CA GLN A 43 -5.63 10.20 15.77
C GLN A 43 -6.91 9.34 15.82
N LYS A 44 -6.80 8.07 15.40
CA LYS A 44 -7.93 7.14 15.38
C LYS A 44 -8.07 6.38 16.71
N PRO A 45 -9.24 5.78 16.98
CA PRO A 45 -9.44 5.00 18.21
C PRO A 45 -8.68 3.67 18.23
N SER A 46 -8.00 3.29 17.15
CA SER A 46 -7.23 2.05 17.05
C SER A 46 -6.06 2.21 16.08
N PRO A 47 -4.92 1.52 16.33
CA PRO A 47 -3.71 1.64 15.52
C PRO A 47 -3.80 0.82 14.22
N ALA A 48 -2.87 1.06 13.31
CA ALA A 48 -2.56 0.26 12.13
C ALA A 48 -3.78 -0.08 11.22
N ARG A 49 -4.75 0.81 11.12
CA ARG A 49 -6.01 0.57 10.39
C ARG A 49 -5.82 0.21 8.93
N LYS A 50 -4.82 0.81 8.24
CA LYS A 50 -4.49 0.45 6.85
C LYS A 50 -3.90 -0.96 6.75
N LEU A 51 -3.06 -1.37 7.70
CA LEU A 51 -2.53 -2.74 7.77
C LEU A 51 -3.65 -3.77 7.93
N LEU A 52 -4.62 -3.49 8.83
CA LEU A 52 -5.79 -4.36 9.03
C LEU A 52 -6.65 -4.45 7.77
N MET A 53 -6.83 -3.34 7.04
CA MET A 53 -7.57 -3.33 5.80
C MET A 53 -6.85 -4.10 4.70
N ALA A 54 -5.53 -3.92 4.55
CA ALA A 54 -4.71 -4.65 3.57
C ALA A 54 -4.71 -6.15 3.84
N GLY A 55 -4.74 -6.57 5.11
CA GLY A 55 -4.79 -7.97 5.52
C GLY A 55 -6.17 -8.62 5.52
N LYS A 56 -7.21 -7.96 4.99
CA LYS A 56 -8.60 -8.49 5.03
C LYS A 56 -8.77 -9.77 4.22
N SER A 57 -8.16 -9.85 3.03
CA SER A 57 -8.21 -11.01 2.13
C SER A 57 -6.97 -11.92 2.23
N GLY A 58 -6.01 -11.56 3.06
CA GLY A 58 -4.72 -12.22 3.21
C GLY A 58 -3.60 -11.19 3.29
N LEU A 59 -2.86 -11.17 4.42
CA LEU A 59 -1.76 -10.22 4.61
C LEU A 59 -0.54 -10.66 3.80
N ASN A 60 -0.37 -10.10 2.61
CA ASN A 60 0.92 -10.16 1.91
C ASN A 60 1.88 -9.17 2.57
N ILE A 61 2.89 -9.67 3.30
CA ILE A 61 3.78 -8.81 4.08
C ILE A 61 5.10 -8.52 3.35
N SER A 62 5.54 -9.41 2.47
CA SER A 62 6.76 -9.24 1.67
C SER A 62 6.81 -10.25 0.52
N HIS A 63 7.95 -10.32 -0.16
CA HIS A 63 8.20 -11.24 -1.28
C HIS A 63 9.55 -11.96 -1.09
N ALA A 64 9.61 -13.24 -1.42
CA ALA A 64 10.78 -14.11 -1.22
C ALA A 64 11.78 -14.10 -2.38
N GLU A 65 11.65 -13.17 -3.33
CA GLU A 65 12.63 -13.03 -4.40
C GLU A 65 14.01 -12.60 -3.83
N PRO A 66 15.12 -12.88 -4.53
CA PRO A 66 16.43 -12.41 -4.12
C PRO A 66 16.47 -10.90 -3.90
N VAL A 67 17.20 -10.44 -2.88
CA VAL A 67 17.23 -9.01 -2.50
C VAL A 67 17.68 -8.12 -3.65
N ASP A 68 18.66 -8.57 -4.46
CA ASP A 68 19.15 -7.83 -5.63
C ASP A 68 18.05 -7.64 -6.71
N THR A 69 17.10 -8.57 -6.79
CA THR A 69 15.92 -8.40 -7.65
C THR A 69 14.88 -7.52 -6.96
N PHE A 70 14.69 -7.67 -5.65
CA PHE A 70 13.69 -6.93 -4.90
C PHE A 70 13.96 -5.42 -4.91
N VAL A 71 15.21 -4.99 -4.77
CA VAL A 71 15.59 -3.57 -4.80
C VAL A 71 15.23 -2.89 -6.11
N THR A 72 15.25 -3.61 -7.25
CA THR A 72 14.87 -3.06 -8.56
C THR A 72 13.38 -2.71 -8.68
N ARG A 73 12.56 -3.11 -7.71
CA ARG A 73 11.13 -2.77 -7.63
C ARG A 73 10.88 -1.33 -7.17
N TYR A 74 11.90 -0.69 -6.60
CA TYR A 74 11.83 0.68 -6.09
C TYR A 74 12.51 1.63 -7.05
N GLN A 75 11.99 2.86 -7.16
CA GLN A 75 12.59 3.89 -8.01
C GLN A 75 12.35 5.28 -7.42
N PRO A 76 13.37 6.15 -7.48
CA PRO A 76 14.74 5.80 -7.90
C PRO A 76 15.35 4.77 -6.95
N ASP A 77 16.22 3.91 -7.47
CA ASP A 77 16.77 2.74 -6.74
C ASP A 77 18.00 3.06 -5.89
N ASP A 78 18.58 4.24 -6.06
CA ASP A 78 19.86 4.63 -5.48
C ASP A 78 19.82 4.81 -3.96
N TRP A 79 18.82 5.47 -3.40
CA TRP A 79 18.79 5.79 -1.97
C TRP A 79 18.12 4.72 -1.08
N LEU A 80 17.15 3.97 -1.61
CA LEU A 80 16.45 2.91 -0.84
C LEU A 80 17.22 1.58 -0.83
N THR A 81 18.04 1.31 -1.82
CA THR A 81 18.77 0.05 -1.97
C THR A 81 19.53 -0.36 -0.71
N PRO A 82 20.39 0.47 -0.07
CA PRO A 82 21.10 0.08 1.15
C PRO A 82 20.12 -0.23 2.29
N HIS A 83 19.04 0.54 2.46
CA HIS A 83 18.07 0.31 3.53
C HIS A 83 17.28 -0.99 3.33
N ILE A 84 16.96 -1.36 2.08
CA ILE A 84 16.28 -2.62 1.79
C ILE A 84 17.22 -3.81 1.96
N GLN A 85 18.51 -3.66 1.63
CA GLN A 85 19.51 -4.68 1.88
C GLN A 85 19.71 -4.92 3.37
N ASP A 86 19.76 -3.86 4.17
CA ASP A 86 19.89 -3.92 5.64
C ASP A 86 18.64 -4.45 6.34
N PHE A 87 17.45 -4.19 5.79
CA PHE A 87 16.17 -4.67 6.33
C PHE A 87 15.28 -5.26 5.23
N ASN A 88 15.52 -6.50 4.88
CA ASN A 88 14.86 -7.23 3.79
C ASN A 88 13.78 -8.21 4.29
N ALA A 89 13.27 -9.03 3.38
CA ALA A 89 12.21 -10.00 3.65
C ALA A 89 12.58 -11.04 4.74
N ALA A 90 13.86 -11.41 4.87
CA ALA A 90 14.30 -12.32 5.93
C ALA A 90 14.13 -11.66 7.30
N HIS A 91 14.57 -10.41 7.46
CA HIS A 91 14.41 -9.64 8.70
C HIS A 91 12.94 -9.46 9.10
N ILE A 92 12.04 -9.26 8.12
CA ILE A 92 10.59 -9.20 8.38
C ILE A 92 10.07 -10.55 8.89
N ARG A 93 10.53 -11.68 8.35
CA ARG A 93 10.17 -13.01 8.84
C ARG A 93 10.68 -13.27 10.25
N ASP A 94 11.93 -12.90 10.52
CA ASP A 94 12.54 -13.01 11.85
C ASP A 94 11.79 -12.15 12.88
N PHE A 95 11.41 -10.93 12.50
CA PHE A 95 10.55 -10.06 13.30
C PHE A 95 9.21 -10.74 13.64
N MET A 96 8.54 -11.33 12.65
CA MET A 96 7.29 -12.07 12.88
C MET A 96 7.50 -13.26 13.82
N THR A 97 8.58 -14.01 13.62
CA THR A 97 8.94 -15.16 14.45
C THR A 97 9.18 -14.76 15.92
N ARG A 98 9.87 -13.63 16.17
CA ARG A 98 10.04 -13.09 17.53
C ARG A 98 8.71 -12.73 18.20
N LEU A 99 7.69 -12.39 17.43
CA LEU A 99 6.32 -12.15 17.90
C LEU A 99 5.46 -13.43 18.02
N GLY A 100 6.05 -14.61 17.78
CA GLY A 100 5.33 -15.88 17.78
C GLY A 100 4.42 -16.09 16.56
N ILE A 101 4.68 -15.37 15.47
CA ILE A 101 3.90 -15.45 14.22
C ILE A 101 4.72 -16.15 13.15
N GLU A 102 4.33 -17.37 12.81
CA GLU A 102 4.93 -18.11 11.71
C GLU A 102 4.52 -17.55 10.35
N SER A 103 5.39 -17.75 9.34
CA SER A 103 5.16 -17.31 7.97
C SER A 103 5.50 -18.38 6.94
N PHE A 104 4.83 -18.33 5.79
CA PHE A 104 5.12 -19.19 4.65
C PHE A 104 5.24 -18.40 3.36
N VAL A 105 5.87 -19.01 2.36
CA VAL A 105 5.97 -18.46 1.00
C VAL A 105 4.90 -19.11 0.14
N GLY A 106 4.01 -18.30 -0.43
CA GLY A 106 2.99 -18.75 -1.36
C GLY A 106 3.56 -19.08 -2.75
N SER A 107 2.75 -19.72 -3.60
CA SER A 107 3.15 -20.16 -4.95
C SER A 107 3.65 -19.03 -5.87
N THR A 108 3.32 -17.78 -5.59
CA THR A 108 3.75 -16.60 -6.33
C THR A 108 4.94 -15.88 -5.71
N GLY A 109 5.63 -16.48 -4.74
CA GLY A 109 6.75 -15.88 -4.02
C GLY A 109 6.35 -14.89 -2.91
N ARG A 110 5.08 -14.59 -2.73
CA ARG A 110 4.60 -13.71 -1.66
C ARG A 110 4.71 -14.37 -0.29
N ILE A 111 5.07 -13.59 0.71
CA ILE A 111 5.21 -14.05 2.09
C ILE A 111 3.94 -13.67 2.86
N PHE A 112 3.36 -14.65 3.55
CA PHE A 112 2.16 -14.50 4.35
C PHE A 112 2.39 -15.03 5.77
N PRO A 113 1.77 -14.43 6.81
CA PRO A 113 1.62 -15.12 8.08
C PRO A 113 0.75 -16.37 7.89
N THR A 114 1.04 -17.44 8.61
CA THR A 114 0.32 -18.73 8.51
C THR A 114 -1.20 -18.56 8.69
N MET A 115 -1.61 -17.65 9.56
CA MET A 115 -3.03 -17.33 9.77
C MET A 115 -3.65 -16.45 8.67
N MET A 116 -2.89 -16.02 7.67
CA MET A 116 -3.33 -15.18 6.55
C MET A 116 -3.92 -13.80 6.94
N LYS A 117 -3.91 -13.41 8.21
CA LYS A 117 -4.57 -12.20 8.73
C LYS A 117 -3.60 -11.26 9.43
N ALA A 118 -3.84 -9.95 9.31
CA ALA A 118 -3.04 -8.92 9.99
C ALA A 118 -3.32 -8.82 11.48
N SER A 119 -4.53 -9.15 11.95
CA SER A 119 -4.93 -8.89 13.33
C SER A 119 -4.17 -9.71 14.39
N PRO A 120 -3.78 -10.99 14.19
CA PRO A 120 -2.94 -11.69 15.15
C PRO A 120 -1.55 -11.06 15.27
N LEU A 121 -0.92 -10.75 14.14
CA LEU A 121 0.39 -10.07 14.11
C LEU A 121 0.32 -8.73 14.85
N LEU A 122 -0.66 -7.89 14.54
CA LEU A 122 -0.80 -6.60 15.18
C LEU A 122 -1.01 -6.71 16.69
N ARG A 123 -1.81 -7.66 17.16
CA ARG A 123 -2.03 -7.87 18.59
C ARG A 123 -0.76 -8.28 19.32
N ALA A 124 -0.03 -9.24 18.76
CA ALA A 124 1.24 -9.69 19.33
C ALA A 124 2.27 -8.55 19.39
N TRP A 125 2.34 -7.75 18.34
CA TRP A 125 3.20 -6.59 18.25
C TRP A 125 2.88 -5.52 19.29
N LEU A 126 1.62 -5.10 19.40
CA LEU A 126 1.19 -4.13 20.39
C LEU A 126 1.42 -4.62 21.83
N GLN A 127 1.14 -5.89 22.08
CA GLN A 127 1.38 -6.50 23.40
C GLN A 127 2.88 -6.45 23.76
N ALA A 128 3.78 -6.81 22.85
CA ALA A 128 5.21 -6.74 23.06
C ALA A 128 5.67 -5.30 23.36
N LEU A 129 5.21 -4.33 22.56
CA LEU A 129 5.57 -2.92 22.77
C LEU A 129 5.07 -2.40 24.14
N GLN A 130 3.83 -2.73 24.55
CA GLN A 130 3.29 -2.32 25.83
C GLN A 130 4.00 -2.97 27.01
N GLN A 131 4.40 -4.24 26.89
CA GLN A 131 5.20 -4.93 27.92
C GLN A 131 6.56 -4.28 28.13
N ASP A 132 7.15 -3.70 27.06
CA ASP A 132 8.41 -2.96 27.13
C ASP A 132 8.24 -1.47 27.46
N GLY A 133 7.04 -1.05 27.91
CA GLY A 133 6.78 0.29 28.45
C GLY A 133 6.41 1.35 27.41
N VAL A 134 6.14 0.98 26.14
CA VAL A 134 5.65 1.93 25.14
C VAL A 134 4.22 2.36 25.51
N THR A 135 4.00 3.65 25.57
CA THR A 135 2.68 4.24 25.89
C THR A 135 1.97 4.68 24.63
N PHE A 136 0.70 4.32 24.49
CA PHE A 136 -0.14 4.66 23.34
C PHE A 136 -1.24 5.66 23.73
N PHE A 137 -1.32 6.76 22.99
CA PHE A 137 -2.34 7.81 23.11
C PHE A 137 -3.24 7.76 21.87
N TYR A 138 -4.39 7.11 22.00
CA TYR A 138 -5.40 7.05 20.94
C TYR A 138 -6.31 8.27 20.94
N ARG A 139 -6.93 8.61 19.80
CA ARG A 139 -7.79 9.80 19.63
C ARG A 139 -7.06 11.12 19.87
N HIS A 140 -5.75 11.13 19.67
CA HIS A 140 -4.89 12.30 19.71
C HIS A 140 -4.51 12.66 18.28
N SER A 141 -5.20 13.63 17.68
CA SER A 141 -4.87 14.16 16.36
C SER A 141 -3.78 15.21 16.53
N CYS A 142 -2.61 15.00 15.95
CA CYS A 142 -1.60 16.03 15.88
C CYS A 142 -2.05 17.08 14.87
N ASP A 143 -2.13 18.33 15.30
CA ASP A 143 -2.59 19.46 14.49
C ASP A 143 -1.43 20.34 14.04
N ASP A 144 -0.36 20.39 14.85
CA ASP A 144 0.81 21.22 14.58
C ASP A 144 2.07 20.70 15.27
N ILE A 145 3.24 21.02 14.70
CA ILE A 145 4.55 20.75 15.27
C ILE A 145 5.42 21.97 15.09
N ASP A 146 5.95 22.48 16.19
CA ASP A 146 6.94 23.57 16.25
C ASP A 146 8.19 23.07 16.99
N GLY A 147 9.25 22.79 16.24
CA GLY A 147 10.50 22.25 16.77
C GLY A 147 10.29 20.93 17.53
N LYS A 148 10.39 21.01 18.87
CA LYS A 148 10.19 19.85 19.77
C LYS A 148 8.83 19.85 20.47
N GLN A 149 7.93 20.74 20.12
CA GLN A 149 6.58 20.81 20.66
C GLN A 149 5.57 20.31 19.63
N ALA A 150 4.64 19.47 20.07
CA ALA A 150 3.50 19.04 19.27
C ALA A 150 2.21 19.46 19.96
N THR A 151 1.24 19.90 19.13
CA THR A 151 -0.10 20.29 19.56
C THR A 151 -1.10 19.27 19.07
N PHE A 152 -1.96 18.79 19.97
CA PHE A 152 -2.93 17.73 19.71
C PHE A 152 -4.35 18.21 19.99
N SER A 153 -5.27 17.85 19.09
CA SER A 153 -6.71 17.77 19.39
C SER A 153 -7.04 16.40 19.96
N VAL A 154 -7.53 16.39 21.19
CA VAL A 154 -7.92 15.18 21.90
C VAL A 154 -9.44 15.10 21.96
N ALA A 155 -10.02 14.03 21.40
CA ALA A 155 -11.46 13.82 21.44
C ALA A 155 -11.92 13.48 22.86
N HIS A 156 -12.80 14.30 23.43
CA HIS A 156 -13.40 14.13 24.74
C HIS A 156 -14.93 14.21 24.66
N GLU A 157 -15.66 13.67 25.65
CA GLU A 157 -17.12 13.66 25.65
C GLU A 157 -17.74 15.08 25.66
N SER A 158 -17.04 16.05 26.24
CA SER A 158 -17.47 17.47 26.31
C SER A 158 -16.98 18.31 25.10
N GLY A 159 -16.35 17.71 24.09
CA GLY A 159 -15.76 18.40 22.95
C GLY A 159 -14.25 18.13 22.83
N ASN A 160 -13.62 18.64 21.80
CA ASN A 160 -12.17 18.47 21.62
C ASN A 160 -11.40 19.39 22.56
N LEU A 161 -10.41 18.81 23.24
CA LEU A 161 -9.43 19.55 24.03
C LEU A 161 -8.15 19.73 23.22
N THR A 162 -7.56 20.93 23.27
CA THR A 162 -6.23 21.18 22.70
C THR A 162 -5.17 21.01 23.78
N VAL A 163 -4.18 20.16 23.51
CA VAL A 163 -3.06 19.87 24.42
C VAL A 163 -1.76 20.07 23.67
N SER A 164 -0.85 20.88 24.20
CA SER A 164 0.52 21.04 23.69
C SER A 164 1.50 20.39 24.65
N GLN A 165 2.44 19.63 24.10
CA GLN A 165 3.47 18.91 24.86
C GLN A 165 4.81 19.01 24.18
N SER A 166 5.89 19.17 24.96
CA SER A 166 7.27 19.18 24.49
C SER A 166 7.90 17.82 24.68
N PHE A 167 8.78 17.47 23.75
CA PHE A 167 9.49 16.19 23.70
C PHE A 167 10.99 16.44 23.46
N ASP A 168 11.81 15.44 23.68
CA ASP A 168 13.24 15.49 23.32
C ASP A 168 13.45 15.22 21.83
N ALA A 169 12.59 14.37 21.24
CA ALA A 169 12.52 14.13 19.80
C ALA A 169 11.09 13.81 19.36
N ILE A 170 10.77 14.15 18.11
CA ILE A 170 9.50 13.83 17.46
C ILE A 170 9.79 13.08 16.15
N VAL A 171 9.13 11.92 15.98
CA VAL A 171 9.20 11.11 14.78
C VAL A 171 7.85 11.17 14.05
N LEU A 172 7.86 11.63 12.80
CA LEU A 172 6.67 11.65 11.94
C LEU A 172 6.50 10.31 11.23
N ALA A 173 5.47 9.55 11.62
CA ALA A 173 5.07 8.28 11.03
C ALA A 173 3.63 8.34 10.51
N THR A 174 3.22 9.51 10.01
CA THR A 174 1.84 9.89 9.65
C THR A 174 1.33 9.24 8.36
N GLY A 175 2.21 8.61 7.60
CA GLY A 175 1.88 7.90 6.36
C GLY A 175 1.70 8.83 5.16
N ALA A 176 1.34 8.24 4.02
CA ALA A 176 1.13 8.94 2.76
C ALA A 176 -0.33 9.40 2.58
N MET A 177 -0.62 10.13 1.49
CA MET A 177 -1.95 10.64 1.13
C MET A 177 -2.86 9.56 0.53
N SER A 178 -3.14 8.48 1.26
CA SER A 178 -4.01 7.41 0.77
C SER A 178 -4.95 6.94 1.87
N TRP A 179 -6.22 6.68 1.52
CA TRP A 179 -7.23 6.22 2.48
C TRP A 179 -7.39 7.19 3.66
N SER A 180 -7.61 8.46 3.41
CA SER A 180 -7.69 9.55 4.40
C SER A 180 -8.63 9.25 5.58
N ARG A 181 -9.78 8.60 5.31
CA ARG A 181 -10.71 8.14 6.37
C ARG A 181 -10.11 7.11 7.33
N LEU A 182 -9.01 6.43 6.95
CA LEU A 182 -8.26 5.52 7.82
C LEU A 182 -7.11 6.21 8.57
N GLY A 183 -6.90 7.50 8.36
CA GLY A 183 -5.99 8.33 9.15
C GLY A 183 -4.78 8.89 8.40
N SER A 184 -4.72 8.83 7.07
CA SER A 184 -3.55 9.30 6.33
C SER A 184 -3.98 10.26 5.22
N ASP A 185 -4.12 11.53 5.56
CA ASP A 185 -4.67 12.59 4.70
C ASP A 185 -3.61 13.56 4.14
N GLY A 186 -2.36 13.43 4.56
CA GLY A 186 -1.25 14.25 4.09
C GLY A 186 -1.17 15.65 4.70
N LYS A 187 -1.99 16.01 5.69
CA LYS A 187 -1.98 17.34 6.32
C LYS A 187 -0.65 17.69 6.97
N TRP A 188 0.10 16.68 7.41
CA TRP A 188 1.42 16.82 8.01
C TRP A 188 2.44 17.56 7.11
N GLN A 189 2.19 17.62 5.79
CA GLN A 189 3.08 18.35 4.87
C GLN A 189 3.16 19.84 5.22
N ALA A 190 2.09 20.41 5.78
CA ALA A 190 2.07 21.81 6.20
C ALA A 190 3.02 22.11 7.39
N TRP A 191 3.41 21.08 8.16
CA TRP A 191 4.36 21.24 9.28
C TRP A 191 5.81 21.30 8.82
N LEU A 192 6.08 21.02 7.56
CA LEU A 192 7.42 20.96 6.96
C LEU A 192 7.58 22.03 5.88
N SER A 193 7.04 23.23 6.11
CA SER A 193 7.01 24.34 5.14
C SER A 193 8.38 24.75 4.61
N ASP A 194 9.44 24.56 5.39
CA ASP A 194 10.82 24.90 5.03
C ASP A 194 11.59 23.72 4.42
N THR A 195 10.93 22.59 4.23
CA THR A 195 11.54 21.35 3.74
C THR A 195 11.09 21.08 2.30
N GLU A 196 12.02 20.70 1.43
CA GLU A 196 11.68 20.21 0.10
C GLU A 196 10.93 18.88 0.19
N LEU A 197 9.67 18.88 -0.28
CA LEU A 197 8.80 17.72 -0.27
C LEU A 197 8.68 17.15 -1.68
N THR A 198 8.99 15.86 -1.83
CA THR A 198 8.70 15.14 -3.06
C THR A 198 7.18 14.90 -3.17
N PRO A 199 6.55 15.25 -4.30
CA PRO A 199 5.12 15.01 -4.50
C PRO A 199 4.76 13.54 -4.38
N PHE A 200 3.58 13.26 -3.80
CA PHE A 200 3.03 11.91 -3.79
C PHE A 200 2.47 11.55 -5.17
N TYR A 201 2.81 10.36 -5.62
CA TYR A 201 2.29 9.79 -6.86
C TYR A 201 1.45 8.55 -6.57
N ALA A 202 0.48 8.29 -7.47
CA ALA A 202 -0.27 7.05 -7.44
C ALA A 202 0.67 5.85 -7.66
N SER A 203 0.54 4.85 -6.79
CA SER A 203 1.25 3.58 -6.85
C SER A 203 0.27 2.47 -6.51
N ASN A 204 0.41 1.28 -7.04
CA ASN A 204 -0.43 0.13 -6.71
C ASN A 204 -1.96 0.46 -6.72
N VAL A 205 -2.41 1.12 -7.77
CA VAL A 205 -3.81 1.55 -7.97
C VAL A 205 -4.38 0.96 -9.25
N GLY A 206 -5.72 0.86 -9.32
CA GLY A 206 -6.42 0.55 -10.55
C GLY A 206 -6.34 1.70 -11.55
N ILE A 207 -6.66 1.42 -12.82
CA ILE A 207 -6.91 2.45 -13.83
C ILE A 207 -8.41 2.74 -13.89
N CYS A 208 -8.77 4.02 -14.02
CA CYS A 208 -10.16 4.43 -14.15
C CYS A 208 -10.45 4.92 -15.57
N ARG A 209 -11.66 4.69 -16.03
CA ARG A 209 -12.17 5.41 -17.22
C ARG A 209 -12.45 6.87 -16.87
N PRO A 210 -12.37 7.79 -17.84
CA PRO A 210 -12.85 9.14 -17.64
C PRO A 210 -14.31 9.15 -17.16
N LEU A 211 -14.67 10.01 -16.22
CA LEU A 211 -16.04 10.14 -15.71
C LEU A 211 -17.05 10.53 -16.82
N SER A 212 -16.57 11.20 -17.87
CA SER A 212 -17.34 11.53 -19.07
C SER A 212 -17.63 10.33 -19.99
N GLN A 213 -16.98 9.20 -19.77
CA GLN A 213 -17.09 7.98 -20.56
C GLN A 213 -17.25 6.75 -19.64
N PRO A 214 -18.34 6.65 -18.88
CA PRO A 214 -18.56 5.49 -18.00
C PRO A 214 -18.76 4.21 -18.83
N TRP A 215 -18.65 3.06 -18.18
CA TRP A 215 -19.02 1.80 -18.79
C TRP A 215 -20.49 1.80 -19.19
N SER A 216 -20.80 1.17 -20.32
CA SER A 216 -22.20 1.00 -20.70
C SER A 216 -22.94 0.01 -19.78
N ALA A 217 -24.26 0.12 -19.72
CA ALA A 217 -25.08 -0.65 -18.79
C ALA A 217 -24.95 -2.18 -18.98
N HIS A 218 -24.60 -2.67 -20.18
CA HIS A 218 -24.46 -4.11 -20.40
C HIS A 218 -23.23 -4.72 -19.75
N LEU A 219 -22.19 -3.93 -19.42
CA LEU A 219 -21.01 -4.40 -18.69
C LEU A 219 -21.24 -4.49 -17.18
N HIS A 220 -22.25 -3.82 -16.62
CA HIS A 220 -22.49 -3.75 -15.18
C HIS A 220 -22.61 -5.13 -14.51
N ARG A 221 -23.20 -6.12 -15.19
CA ARG A 221 -23.32 -7.51 -14.70
C ARG A 221 -22.00 -8.27 -14.59
N ASP A 222 -20.94 -7.71 -15.19
CA ASP A 222 -19.64 -8.34 -15.26
C ASP A 222 -18.62 -7.67 -14.29
N PHE A 223 -19.04 -6.65 -13.53
CA PHE A 223 -18.20 -6.07 -12.48
C PHE A 223 -17.88 -7.09 -11.38
N GLY A 224 -16.63 -7.09 -10.93
CA GLY A 224 -16.06 -8.08 -10.01
C GLY A 224 -15.59 -9.37 -10.69
N LYS A 225 -15.90 -9.56 -11.99
CA LYS A 225 -15.40 -10.71 -12.75
C LYS A 225 -14.01 -10.45 -13.33
N ALA A 226 -13.25 -11.52 -13.50
CA ALA A 226 -11.91 -11.46 -14.04
C ALA A 226 -11.89 -11.76 -15.54
N LEU A 227 -11.17 -10.95 -16.30
CA LEU A 227 -10.63 -11.29 -17.62
C LEU A 227 -9.44 -12.22 -17.38
N LYS A 228 -9.64 -13.51 -17.63
CA LYS A 228 -8.63 -14.53 -17.35
C LYS A 228 -7.56 -14.59 -18.44
N ARG A 229 -6.29 -14.79 -18.00
CA ARG A 229 -5.17 -15.06 -18.92
C ARG A 229 -5.11 -14.03 -20.04
N VAL A 230 -4.89 -12.77 -19.71
CA VAL A 230 -4.67 -11.69 -20.69
C VAL A 230 -3.23 -11.22 -20.63
N LYS A 231 -2.76 -10.67 -21.75
CA LYS A 231 -1.53 -9.89 -21.82
C LYS A 231 -1.91 -8.42 -21.83
N ALA A 232 -1.25 -7.63 -21.00
CA ALA A 232 -1.41 -6.18 -20.98
C ALA A 232 -0.08 -5.51 -21.26
N GLN A 233 -0.09 -4.40 -22.01
CA GLN A 233 1.11 -3.62 -22.31
C GLN A 233 0.84 -2.12 -22.31
N VAL A 234 1.87 -1.37 -21.95
CA VAL A 234 1.92 0.10 -21.95
C VAL A 234 3.17 0.53 -22.69
N THR A 235 3.03 1.47 -23.62
CA THR A 235 4.19 2.08 -24.29
C THR A 235 4.60 3.33 -23.52
N LEU A 236 5.85 3.36 -23.06
CA LEU A 236 6.46 4.48 -22.37
C LEU A 236 6.73 5.67 -23.33
N PRO A 237 6.93 6.90 -22.82
CA PRO A 237 7.23 8.06 -23.65
C PRO A 237 8.50 7.91 -24.52
N ASP A 238 9.47 7.11 -24.07
CA ASP A 238 10.70 6.79 -24.83
C ASP A 238 10.52 5.69 -25.87
N GLY A 239 9.30 5.18 -26.05
CA GLY A 239 8.95 4.12 -27.00
C GLY A 239 9.15 2.70 -26.46
N LYS A 240 9.73 2.52 -25.29
CA LYS A 240 9.83 1.20 -24.65
C LYS A 240 8.45 0.64 -24.28
N ILE A 241 8.31 -0.68 -24.35
CA ILE A 241 7.08 -1.37 -24.00
C ILE A 241 7.28 -2.12 -22.68
N GLU A 242 6.48 -1.77 -21.67
CA GLU A 242 6.31 -2.60 -20.49
C GLU A 242 5.07 -3.47 -20.63
N GLN A 243 5.22 -4.77 -20.34
CA GLN A 243 4.14 -5.74 -20.52
C GLN A 243 4.12 -6.80 -19.43
N GLY A 244 2.99 -7.45 -19.29
CA GLY A 244 2.83 -8.56 -18.37
C GLY A 244 1.64 -9.45 -18.73
N PHE A 245 1.60 -10.61 -18.08
CA PHE A 245 0.51 -11.58 -18.17
C PHE A 245 -0.18 -11.73 -16.83
N GLY A 246 -1.47 -11.99 -16.84
CA GLY A 246 -2.26 -12.22 -15.65
C GLY A 246 -3.75 -12.06 -15.88
N ASP A 247 -4.47 -11.99 -14.79
CA ASP A 247 -5.91 -11.72 -14.79
C ASP A 247 -6.15 -10.23 -14.52
N ILE A 248 -7.20 -9.66 -15.09
CA ILE A 248 -7.66 -8.28 -14.83
C ILE A 248 -9.09 -8.32 -14.31
N ILE A 249 -9.38 -7.62 -13.23
CA ILE A 249 -10.73 -7.51 -12.67
C ILE A 249 -11.40 -6.24 -13.21
N LEU A 250 -12.59 -6.41 -13.77
CA LEU A 250 -13.44 -5.29 -14.18
C LEU A 250 -14.14 -4.71 -12.95
N THR A 251 -14.10 -3.38 -12.79
CA THR A 251 -14.80 -2.65 -11.73
C THR A 251 -15.73 -1.61 -12.33
N GLN A 252 -16.64 -1.09 -11.54
CA GLN A 252 -17.54 -0.01 -12.00
C GLN A 252 -16.79 1.25 -12.45
N TYR A 253 -15.55 1.44 -12.04
CA TYR A 253 -14.75 2.61 -12.38
C TYR A 253 -13.70 2.35 -13.45
N GLY A 254 -13.35 1.09 -13.68
CA GLY A 254 -12.28 0.74 -14.60
C GLY A 254 -11.75 -0.68 -14.41
N MET A 255 -10.45 -0.83 -14.24
CA MET A 255 -9.79 -2.14 -14.12
C MET A 255 -8.79 -2.14 -12.97
N GLU A 256 -8.70 -3.27 -12.26
CA GLU A 256 -7.73 -3.49 -11.20
C GLU A 256 -7.21 -4.93 -11.22
N SER A 257 -6.04 -5.15 -10.70
CA SER A 257 -5.45 -6.48 -10.41
C SER A 257 -3.94 -6.36 -10.15
N GLY A 258 -3.33 -7.49 -9.77
CA GLY A 258 -1.88 -7.57 -9.70
C GLY A 258 -1.17 -7.24 -11.03
N LEU A 259 -1.77 -7.56 -12.18
CA LEU A 259 -1.24 -7.19 -13.50
C LEU A 259 -1.27 -5.67 -13.73
N ILE A 260 -2.40 -5.03 -13.41
CA ILE A 260 -2.54 -3.56 -13.49
C ILE A 260 -1.54 -2.87 -12.55
N TYR A 261 -1.44 -3.33 -11.30
CA TYR A 261 -0.51 -2.76 -10.33
C TYR A 261 0.95 -2.88 -10.75
N ARG A 262 1.33 -3.98 -11.39
CA ARG A 262 2.68 -4.19 -11.94
C ARG A 262 3.04 -3.16 -13.03
N LEU A 263 2.07 -2.70 -13.80
CA LEU A 263 2.25 -1.72 -14.88
C LEU A 263 2.04 -0.27 -14.42
N ASN A 264 1.78 -0.04 -13.13
CA ASN A 264 1.45 1.30 -12.61
C ASN A 264 2.54 2.34 -12.90
N ARG A 265 3.83 1.97 -12.82
CA ARG A 265 4.93 2.88 -13.11
C ARG A 265 4.84 3.40 -14.55
N ALA A 266 4.77 2.49 -15.51
CA ALA A 266 4.68 2.84 -16.92
C ALA A 266 3.43 3.66 -17.25
N MET A 267 2.28 3.31 -16.66
CA MET A 267 1.04 4.06 -16.80
C MET A 267 1.16 5.47 -16.22
N ARG A 268 1.80 5.64 -15.07
CA ARG A 268 2.04 6.95 -14.48
C ARG A 268 2.97 7.81 -15.30
N GLU A 269 4.07 7.25 -15.82
CA GLU A 269 4.99 7.96 -16.71
C GLU A 269 4.27 8.43 -17.98
N GLN A 270 3.46 7.57 -18.59
CA GLN A 270 2.65 7.92 -19.75
C GLN A 270 1.63 9.02 -19.41
N LEU A 271 0.93 8.90 -18.26
CA LEU A 271 -0.03 9.90 -17.80
C LEU A 271 0.61 11.27 -17.60
N ASN A 272 1.77 11.30 -16.93
CA ASN A 272 2.50 12.54 -16.66
C ASN A 272 2.97 13.22 -17.96
N HIS A 273 3.33 12.44 -18.96
CA HIS A 273 3.83 12.97 -20.24
C HIS A 273 2.73 13.38 -21.21
N THR A 274 1.64 12.60 -21.29
CA THR A 274 0.60 12.76 -22.33
C THR A 274 -0.76 13.22 -21.81
N GLY A 275 -0.94 13.22 -20.48
CA GLY A 275 -2.24 13.45 -19.85
C GLY A 275 -3.24 12.30 -19.98
N LYS A 276 -2.84 11.18 -20.58
CA LYS A 276 -3.68 10.01 -20.83
C LYS A 276 -2.91 8.72 -20.57
N VAL A 277 -3.64 7.64 -20.24
CA VAL A 277 -3.11 6.28 -20.18
C VAL A 277 -3.73 5.47 -21.31
N SER A 278 -2.88 4.82 -22.11
CA SER A 278 -3.29 3.85 -23.11
C SER A 278 -2.80 2.46 -22.71
N LEU A 279 -3.71 1.64 -22.21
CA LEU A 279 -3.46 0.23 -21.89
C LEU A 279 -3.93 -0.62 -23.06
N GLN A 280 -3.01 -1.35 -23.68
CA GLN A 280 -3.34 -2.30 -24.74
C GLN A 280 -3.52 -3.69 -24.13
N LEU A 281 -4.60 -4.37 -24.50
CA LEU A 281 -4.94 -5.70 -24.01
C LEU A 281 -4.98 -6.70 -25.15
N ASP A 282 -4.21 -7.78 -25.03
CA ASP A 282 -4.40 -8.99 -25.80
C ASP A 282 -5.25 -9.96 -24.96
N LEU A 283 -6.46 -10.21 -25.43
CA LEU A 283 -7.43 -11.05 -24.74
C LEU A 283 -7.25 -12.55 -25.01
N LEU A 284 -6.42 -12.92 -25.99
CA LEU A 284 -6.16 -14.29 -26.39
C LEU A 284 -4.66 -14.57 -26.62
N PRO A 285 -3.79 -14.27 -25.63
CA PRO A 285 -2.33 -14.32 -25.82
C PRO A 285 -1.77 -15.70 -26.14
N ASP A 286 -2.55 -16.75 -25.96
CA ASP A 286 -2.19 -18.14 -26.27
C ASP A 286 -2.68 -18.58 -27.67
N VAL A 287 -3.29 -17.70 -28.44
CA VAL A 287 -3.83 -17.97 -29.79
C VAL A 287 -3.02 -17.18 -30.82
N SER A 288 -2.43 -17.88 -31.83
CA SER A 288 -1.71 -17.17 -32.88
C SER A 288 -2.65 -16.37 -33.77
N ASP A 289 -2.11 -15.30 -34.38
CA ASP A 289 -2.86 -14.42 -35.29
C ASP A 289 -3.44 -15.20 -36.47
N GLU A 290 -2.70 -16.19 -37.04
CA GLU A 290 -3.18 -17.01 -38.11
C GLU A 290 -4.41 -17.85 -37.71
N LYS A 291 -4.37 -18.44 -36.49
CA LYS A 291 -5.49 -19.22 -35.97
C LYS A 291 -6.69 -18.33 -35.69
N LEU A 292 -6.46 -17.16 -35.12
CA LEU A 292 -7.50 -16.16 -34.86
C LEU A 292 -8.16 -15.71 -36.19
N LEU A 293 -7.37 -15.29 -37.15
CA LEU A 293 -7.83 -14.89 -38.49
C LEU A 293 -8.58 -16.00 -39.20
N SER A 294 -8.10 -17.25 -39.11
CA SER A 294 -8.79 -18.41 -39.72
C SER A 294 -10.16 -18.66 -39.09
N SER A 295 -10.28 -18.48 -37.78
CA SER A 295 -11.56 -18.64 -37.05
C SER A 295 -12.58 -17.53 -37.38
N LEU A 296 -12.12 -16.36 -37.80
CA LEU A 296 -12.93 -15.23 -38.17
C LEU A 296 -13.31 -15.17 -39.68
N LYS A 297 -12.57 -15.89 -40.54
CA LYS A 297 -12.70 -15.84 -41.98
C LYS A 297 -13.95 -16.48 -42.61
N ASN A 298 -14.89 -17.04 -41.85
CA ASN A 298 -16.09 -17.64 -42.46
C ASN A 298 -17.40 -17.19 -41.79
N PRO A 299 -17.89 -16.03 -42.15
CA PRO A 299 -19.07 -15.45 -41.51
C PRO A 299 -20.40 -15.92 -42.11
N LYS A 300 -20.61 -17.19 -42.40
CA LYS A 300 -21.93 -17.67 -42.84
C LYS A 300 -23.01 -17.25 -41.83
N LYS A 301 -23.52 -16.01 -41.95
CA LYS A 301 -24.62 -15.41 -41.16
C LYS A 301 -24.54 -15.59 -39.64
N GLN A 302 -23.35 -15.77 -39.09
CA GLN A 302 -23.17 -15.85 -37.62
C GLN A 302 -23.08 -14.45 -37.01
N SER A 303 -23.61 -14.28 -35.80
CA SER A 303 -23.42 -13.03 -35.05
C SER A 303 -21.95 -12.86 -34.66
N LEU A 304 -21.48 -11.62 -34.57
CA LEU A 304 -20.12 -11.29 -34.17
C LEU A 304 -19.74 -11.96 -32.82
N ALA A 305 -20.66 -11.99 -31.85
CA ALA A 305 -20.46 -12.66 -30.58
C ALA A 305 -20.24 -14.18 -30.70
N ASN A 306 -20.88 -14.84 -31.68
CA ASN A 306 -20.66 -16.26 -31.93
C ASN A 306 -19.28 -16.51 -32.56
N LEU A 307 -18.82 -15.64 -33.43
CA LEU A 307 -17.47 -15.68 -33.98
C LEU A 307 -16.40 -15.51 -32.89
N TRP A 308 -16.58 -14.54 -32.01
CA TRP A 308 -15.69 -14.31 -30.87
C TRP A 308 -15.62 -15.51 -29.92
N ARG A 309 -16.78 -16.13 -29.57
CA ARG A 309 -16.78 -17.36 -28.77
C ARG A 309 -16.04 -18.50 -29.46
N LYS A 310 -16.24 -18.65 -30.79
CA LYS A 310 -15.54 -19.66 -31.59
C LYS A 310 -14.02 -19.43 -31.61
N ALA A 311 -13.60 -18.16 -31.58
CA ALA A 311 -12.19 -17.78 -31.47
C ALA A 311 -11.60 -18.04 -30.06
N GLY A 312 -12.41 -18.34 -29.04
CA GLY A 312 -11.98 -18.67 -27.69
C GLY A 312 -12.21 -17.57 -26.66
N LEU A 313 -12.91 -16.50 -27.01
CA LEU A 313 -13.27 -15.46 -26.03
C LEU A 313 -14.41 -15.90 -25.12
N ASP A 314 -14.20 -15.76 -23.81
CA ASP A 314 -15.24 -15.96 -22.81
C ASP A 314 -16.25 -14.81 -22.78
N PRO A 315 -17.42 -14.97 -22.11
CA PRO A 315 -18.44 -13.93 -22.08
C PRO A 315 -17.99 -12.57 -21.55
N VAL A 316 -17.06 -12.53 -20.58
CA VAL A 316 -16.58 -11.29 -19.97
C VAL A 316 -15.68 -10.52 -20.96
N LYS A 317 -14.80 -11.24 -21.66
CA LYS A 317 -13.96 -10.67 -22.73
C LYS A 317 -14.81 -10.15 -23.90
N ILE A 318 -15.86 -10.88 -24.25
CA ILE A 318 -16.83 -10.46 -25.29
C ILE A 318 -17.60 -9.20 -24.84
N ALA A 319 -17.98 -9.12 -23.56
CA ALA A 319 -18.65 -7.94 -23.04
C ALA A 319 -17.73 -6.71 -23.12
N LEU A 320 -16.45 -6.85 -22.77
CA LEU A 320 -15.46 -5.78 -22.87
C LEU A 320 -15.22 -5.32 -24.31
N LEU A 321 -15.18 -6.22 -25.28
CA LEU A 321 -14.99 -5.86 -26.71
C LEU A 321 -16.16 -5.08 -27.31
N ARG A 322 -17.28 -4.97 -26.61
CA ARG A 322 -18.44 -4.20 -27.04
C ARG A 322 -18.46 -2.77 -26.49
N GLU A 323 -17.54 -2.46 -25.59
CA GLU A 323 -17.29 -1.12 -25.04
C GLU A 323 -16.49 -0.25 -26.00
#